data_10d97b240e7381c5435c639788261433
#
_entry.id   10d97b240e7381c5435c639788261433
#
_cell.length_a   1.000
_cell.length_b   1.000
_cell.length_c   1.000
_cell.angle_alpha   90.00
_cell.angle_beta   90.00
_cell.angle_gamma   90.00
#
_symmetry.space_group_name_H-M   'P 1'
#
loop_
_entity.id
_entity.type
_entity.pdbx_description
1 polymer ?
#
loop_
_entity_poly.entity_id
_entity_poly.type
_entity_poly.pdbx_seq_one_letter_code
_entity_poly.pdbx_strand_id
1 'polypeptide(L)'
;IMKYKNYHEQKDAENIQRLREVLTTLPSFVSDYFRATEMSTSTTTRISYAYDIRIFFRFLVEQNPLYRNYKTSDFTYEDLEKLQAVDIEEYKEYLKQLIELRF
;
A
#
# COMPACT_ATOMS: atom_id res chain seq x y z
N ILE A 1 27.96 -4.60 -17.44
CA ILE A 1 27.74 -3.19 -17.78
C ILE A 1 27.01 -2.49 -16.68
N MET A 2 27.63 -1.45 -16.16
CA MET A 2 27.02 -0.64 -15.12
C MET A 2 25.93 0.25 -15.72
N LYS A 3 24.68 0.02 -15.32
CA LYS A 3 23.55 0.84 -15.76
C LYS A 3 23.38 2.11 -14.93
N TYR A 4 23.96 2.13 -13.72
CA TYR A 4 23.74 3.19 -12.76
C TYR A 4 25.06 3.82 -12.39
N LYS A 5 25.07 5.16 -12.30
CA LYS A 5 26.29 5.92 -12.02
C LYS A 5 26.71 5.85 -10.56
N ASN A 6 25.74 5.62 -9.62
CA ASN A 6 26.01 5.61 -8.20
C ASN A 6 24.95 4.82 -7.44
N TYR A 7 25.18 4.66 -6.14
CA TYR A 7 24.29 3.94 -5.25
C TYR A 7 22.85 4.49 -5.24
N HIS A 8 22.71 5.82 -5.24
CA HIS A 8 21.37 6.44 -5.20
C HIS A 8 20.54 6.14 -6.43
N GLU A 9 21.15 6.20 -7.61
CA GLU A 9 20.44 5.82 -8.85
C GLU A 9 20.03 4.37 -8.86
N GLN A 10 20.90 3.49 -8.40
CA GLN A 10 20.61 2.07 -8.29
C GLN A 10 19.47 1.83 -7.31
N LYS A 11 19.50 2.47 -6.15
CA LYS A 11 18.48 2.33 -5.12
C LYS A 11 17.12 2.84 -5.60
N ASP A 12 17.10 3.96 -6.31
CA ASP A 12 15.88 4.50 -6.90
C ASP A 12 15.28 3.54 -7.92
N ALA A 13 16.10 2.96 -8.78
CA ALA A 13 15.63 1.99 -9.78
C ALA A 13 15.04 0.74 -9.11
N GLU A 14 15.69 0.23 -8.07
CA GLU A 14 15.19 -0.91 -7.31
C GLU A 14 13.86 -0.57 -6.62
N ASN A 15 13.75 0.60 -6.04
CA ASN A 15 12.52 1.05 -5.38
C ASN A 15 11.37 1.19 -6.38
N ILE A 16 11.63 1.74 -7.56
CA ILE A 16 10.62 1.86 -8.62
C ILE A 16 10.12 0.48 -9.04
N GLN A 17 11.03 -0.46 -9.23
CA GLN A 17 10.64 -1.83 -9.60
C GLN A 17 9.78 -2.46 -8.51
N ARG A 18 10.18 -2.33 -7.26
CA ARG A 18 9.44 -2.87 -6.12
C ARG A 18 8.07 -2.19 -5.98
N LEU A 19 8.02 -0.88 -6.18
CA LEU A 19 6.76 -0.14 -6.15
C LEU A 19 5.78 -0.68 -7.18
N ARG A 20 6.24 -0.91 -8.41
CA ARG A 20 5.41 -1.47 -9.47
C ARG A 20 4.85 -2.83 -9.07
N GLU A 21 5.68 -3.68 -8.48
CA GLU A 21 5.25 -5.00 -8.02
C GLU A 21 4.17 -4.90 -6.94
N VAL A 22 4.36 -4.03 -5.97
CA VAL A 22 3.37 -3.82 -4.91
C VAL A 22 2.06 -3.29 -5.47
N LEU A 23 2.14 -2.32 -6.40
CA LEU A 23 0.94 -1.70 -6.98
C LEU A 23 0.08 -2.68 -7.77
N THR A 24 0.67 -3.75 -8.32
CA THR A 24 -0.14 -4.79 -9.00
C THR A 24 -1.07 -5.53 -8.04
N THR A 25 -0.78 -5.50 -6.75
CA THR A 25 -1.57 -6.15 -5.71
C THR A 25 -2.62 -5.23 -5.10
N LEU A 26 -2.67 -3.97 -5.52
CA LEU A 26 -3.53 -2.94 -4.94
C LEU A 26 -4.57 -2.45 -5.95
N PRO A 27 -5.63 -1.79 -5.48
CA PRO A 27 -6.63 -1.22 -6.40
C PRO A 27 -6.01 -0.24 -7.40
N SER A 28 -6.58 -0.18 -8.58
CA SER A 28 -6.04 0.67 -9.66
C SER A 28 -5.97 2.15 -9.30
N PHE A 29 -6.90 2.63 -8.47
CA PHE A 29 -6.88 4.05 -8.07
C PHE A 29 -5.65 4.40 -7.21
N VAL A 30 -5.02 3.41 -6.58
CA VAL A 30 -3.78 3.64 -5.83
C VAL A 30 -2.64 3.99 -6.78
N SER A 31 -2.57 3.32 -7.93
CA SER A 31 -1.57 3.66 -8.96
C SER A 31 -1.75 5.10 -9.43
N ASP A 32 -2.99 5.54 -9.61
CA ASP A 32 -3.29 6.91 -10.02
C ASP A 32 -2.80 7.93 -8.98
N TYR A 33 -3.01 7.62 -7.70
CA TYR A 33 -2.51 8.45 -6.60
C TYR A 33 -0.99 8.58 -6.65
N PHE A 34 -0.27 7.47 -6.82
CA PHE A 34 1.18 7.49 -6.85
C PHE A 34 1.71 8.23 -8.08
N ARG A 35 1.03 8.12 -9.20
CA ARG A 35 1.39 8.86 -10.42
C ARG A 35 1.27 10.36 -10.19
N ALA A 36 0.20 10.80 -9.51
CA ALA A 36 -0.02 12.20 -9.21
C ALA A 36 1.01 12.78 -8.25
N THR A 37 1.57 11.96 -7.35
CA THR A 37 2.54 12.41 -6.34
C THR A 37 4.00 12.14 -6.71
N GLU A 38 4.25 11.59 -7.90
CA GLU A 38 5.58 11.14 -8.31
C GLU A 38 6.65 12.23 -8.23
N MET A 39 6.30 13.46 -8.60
CA MET A 39 7.24 14.57 -8.65
C MET A 39 7.57 15.16 -7.28
N SER A 40 6.76 14.88 -6.27
CA SER A 40 6.88 15.54 -4.95
C SER A 40 7.45 14.63 -3.86
N THR A 41 7.68 13.34 -4.14
CA THR A 41 8.15 12.40 -3.12
C THR A 41 9.30 11.55 -3.63
N SER A 42 10.19 11.15 -2.71
CA SER A 42 11.28 10.22 -3.03
C SER A 42 10.72 8.81 -3.29
N THR A 43 11.52 7.99 -3.97
CA THR A 43 11.15 6.58 -4.22
C THR A 43 11.05 5.80 -2.92
N THR A 44 11.92 6.07 -1.96
CA THR A 44 11.88 5.41 -0.64
C THR A 44 10.57 5.72 0.09
N THR A 45 10.15 6.99 0.06
CA THR A 45 8.89 7.40 0.67
C THR A 45 7.69 6.76 -0.03
N ARG A 46 7.71 6.72 -1.35
CA ARG A 46 6.62 6.10 -2.13
C ARG A 46 6.47 4.62 -1.82
N ILE A 47 7.56 3.86 -1.77
CA ILE A 47 7.48 2.43 -1.47
C ILE A 47 6.99 2.20 -0.02
N SER A 48 7.39 3.04 0.90
CA SER A 48 6.91 2.97 2.28
C SER A 48 5.38 3.19 2.36
N TYR A 49 4.88 4.20 1.66
CA TYR A 49 3.44 4.46 1.59
C TYR A 49 2.68 3.29 0.94
N ALA A 50 3.24 2.70 -0.11
CA ALA A 50 2.62 1.56 -0.78
C ALA A 50 2.49 0.36 0.17
N TYR A 51 3.50 0.09 0.96
CA TYR A 51 3.45 -0.97 1.97
C TYR A 51 2.38 -0.69 3.03
N ASP A 52 2.28 0.54 3.48
CA ASP A 52 1.28 0.92 4.48
C ASP A 52 -0.14 0.76 3.92
N ILE A 53 -0.35 1.19 2.70
CA ILE A 53 -1.64 1.04 2.02
C ILE A 53 -1.99 -0.43 1.83
N ARG A 54 -1.00 -1.26 1.50
CA ARG A 54 -1.21 -2.70 1.35
C ARG A 54 -1.67 -3.35 2.66
N ILE A 55 -1.09 -2.94 3.78
CA ILE A 55 -1.49 -3.45 5.09
C ILE A 55 -2.98 -3.16 5.34
N PHE A 56 -3.43 -1.95 4.99
CA PHE A 56 -4.83 -1.58 5.15
C PHE A 56 -5.76 -2.46 4.33
N PHE A 57 -5.47 -2.66 3.04
CA PHE A 57 -6.33 -3.50 2.20
C PHE A 57 -6.30 -4.97 2.62
N ARG A 58 -5.15 -5.46 3.07
CA ARG A 58 -5.07 -6.81 3.64
C ARG A 58 -5.93 -6.95 4.88
N PHE A 59 -5.91 -5.93 5.74
CA PHE A 59 -6.78 -5.90 6.92
C PHE A 59 -8.25 -6.03 6.51
N LEU A 60 -8.70 -5.27 5.53
CA LEU A 60 -10.09 -5.33 5.08
C LEU A 60 -10.46 -6.74 4.60
N VAL A 61 -9.60 -7.36 3.79
CA VAL A 61 -9.86 -8.71 3.28
C VAL A 61 -9.89 -9.75 4.40
N GLU A 62 -8.97 -9.67 5.33
CA GLU A 62 -8.80 -10.67 6.37
C GLU A 62 -9.78 -10.52 7.54
N GLN A 63 -10.15 -9.30 7.89
CA GLN A 63 -10.89 -9.03 9.11
C GLN A 63 -12.31 -8.57 8.89
N ASN A 64 -12.68 -8.11 7.71
CA ASN A 64 -14.03 -7.64 7.44
C ASN A 64 -14.78 -8.68 6.61
N PRO A 65 -15.87 -9.27 7.14
CA PRO A 65 -16.62 -10.33 6.43
C PRO A 65 -17.15 -9.90 5.07
N LEU A 66 -17.43 -8.61 4.87
CA LEU A 66 -17.92 -8.09 3.59
C LEU A 66 -16.94 -8.32 2.45
N TYR A 67 -15.63 -8.37 2.76
CA TYR A 67 -14.57 -8.44 1.75
C TYR A 67 -13.82 -9.76 1.76
N ARG A 68 -14.37 -10.78 2.42
CA ARG A 68 -13.72 -12.08 2.60
C ARG A 68 -13.29 -12.73 1.28
N ASN A 69 -14.05 -12.52 0.21
CA ASN A 69 -13.78 -13.10 -1.10
C ASN A 69 -13.03 -12.14 -2.04
N TYR A 70 -12.66 -10.95 -1.56
CA TYR A 70 -11.92 -9.97 -2.35
C TYR A 70 -10.44 -10.31 -2.36
N LYS A 71 -9.80 -10.02 -3.49
CA LYS A 71 -8.34 -9.80 -3.51
C LYS A 71 -8.11 -8.34 -3.15
N THR A 72 -6.92 -8.02 -2.67
CA THR A 72 -6.59 -6.62 -2.31
C THR A 72 -6.73 -5.67 -3.50
N SER A 73 -6.61 -6.17 -4.73
CA SER A 73 -6.78 -5.37 -5.95
C SER A 73 -8.22 -5.15 -6.38
N ASP A 74 -9.19 -5.81 -5.73
CA ASP A 74 -10.59 -5.75 -6.16
C ASP A 74 -11.36 -4.54 -5.64
N PHE A 75 -10.79 -3.79 -4.70
CA PHE A 75 -11.49 -2.65 -4.10
C PHE A 75 -11.70 -1.51 -5.08
N THR A 76 -12.85 -0.84 -4.94
CA THR A 76 -13.21 0.34 -5.72
C THR A 76 -13.38 1.54 -4.80
N TYR A 77 -13.52 2.75 -5.38
CA TYR A 77 -13.86 3.93 -4.61
C TYR A 77 -15.18 3.78 -3.86
N GLU A 78 -16.15 3.12 -4.48
CA GLU A 78 -17.46 2.88 -3.85
C GLU A 78 -17.31 2.03 -2.60
N ASP A 79 -16.41 1.05 -2.62
CA ASP A 79 -16.12 0.26 -1.43
C ASP A 79 -15.57 1.12 -0.31
N LEU A 80 -14.65 2.04 -0.62
CA LEU A 80 -14.09 2.95 0.38
C LEU A 80 -15.14 3.89 0.96
N GLU A 81 -16.08 4.34 0.14
CA GLU A 81 -17.16 5.23 0.59
C GLU A 81 -18.08 4.55 1.60
N LYS A 82 -18.16 3.23 1.59
CA LYS A 82 -18.97 2.47 2.53
C LYS A 82 -18.32 2.26 3.89
N LEU A 83 -17.03 2.56 4.02
CA LEU A 83 -16.33 2.41 5.29
C LEU A 83 -16.87 3.40 6.31
N GLN A 84 -16.99 2.92 7.54
CA GLN A 84 -17.51 3.69 8.65
C GLN A 84 -16.42 3.95 9.69
N ALA A 85 -16.70 4.83 10.63
CA ALA A 85 -15.75 5.15 11.69
C ALA A 85 -15.32 3.90 12.47
N VAL A 86 -16.22 2.95 12.68
CA VAL A 86 -15.91 1.71 13.40
C VAL A 86 -14.87 0.88 12.63
N ASP A 87 -14.91 0.88 11.29
CA ASP A 87 -13.93 0.16 10.50
C ASP A 87 -12.52 0.72 10.70
N ILE A 88 -12.41 2.02 10.80
CA ILE A 88 -11.13 2.70 11.04
C ILE A 88 -10.63 2.42 12.47
N GLU A 89 -11.52 2.42 13.45
CA GLU A 89 -11.13 2.08 14.82
C GLU A 89 -10.65 0.64 14.92
N GLU A 90 -11.30 -0.29 14.24
CA GLU A 90 -10.85 -1.68 14.17
C GLU A 90 -9.48 -1.80 13.50
N TYR A 91 -9.22 -1.00 12.47
CA TYR A 91 -7.91 -0.98 11.83
C TYR A 91 -6.82 -0.49 12.77
N LYS A 92 -7.09 0.56 13.54
CA LYS A 92 -6.15 1.05 14.55
C LYS A 92 -5.80 -0.03 15.57
N GLU A 93 -6.81 -0.77 16.02
CA GLU A 93 -6.61 -1.89 16.97
C GLU A 93 -5.75 -2.99 16.33
N TYR A 94 -6.04 -3.31 15.08
CA TYR A 94 -5.27 -4.30 14.32
C TYR A 94 -3.79 -3.91 14.21
N LEU A 95 -3.51 -2.64 13.88
CA LEU A 95 -2.14 -2.14 13.79
C LEU A 95 -1.42 -2.23 15.14
N LYS A 96 -2.11 -1.89 16.20
CA LYS A 96 -1.57 -1.97 17.55
C LYS A 96 -1.17 -3.40 17.92
N GLN A 97 -2.03 -4.37 17.59
CA GLN A 97 -1.75 -5.79 17.81
C GLN A 97 -0.54 -6.26 16.98
N LEU A 98 -0.43 -5.81 15.73
CA LEU A 98 0.73 -6.17 14.91
C LEU A 98 2.03 -5.67 15.52
N ILE A 99 2.03 -4.46 16.06
CA ILE A 99 3.20 -3.88 16.70
C ILE A 99 3.56 -4.68 17.97
N GLU A 100 2.58 -5.04 18.78
CA GLU A 100 2.78 -5.82 19.99
C GLU A 100 3.36 -7.20 19.72
N LEU A 101 2.93 -7.85 18.62
CA LEU A 101 3.43 -9.17 18.23
C LEU A 101 4.89 -9.14 17.78
N ARG A 102 5.40 -7.98 17.34
CA ARG A 102 6.79 -7.84 16.90
C ARG A 102 7.76 -7.61 18.05
N PHE A 103 7.26 -7.17 19.16
CA PHE A 103 8.04 -6.83 20.34
C PHE A 103 7.59 -7.66 21.53
#